data_e6d97237567ee5effe3b05580196aadf
#
_entry.id   e6d97237567ee5effe3b05580196aadf
#
_cell.length_a   1.000
_cell.length_b   1.000
_cell.length_c   1.000
_cell.angle_alpha   90.00
_cell.angle_beta   90.00
_cell.angle_gamma   90.00
#
_symmetry.space_group_name_H-M   'P 1'
#
loop_
_entity.id
_entity.type
_entity.pdbx_description
1 polymer ?
#
loop_
_entity_poly.entity_id
_entity_poly.type
_entity_poly.pdbx_seq_one_letter_code
_entity_poly.pdbx_strand_id
1 'polypeptide(L)'
;AAPHARRGACFLDLNSASPGTKQRAAAALEAVGVHYIEAGVMTSVPPYGIRVPILLGGATAESLAVTLQAWGMDARRVSDQLGVASAIKMSRSIMIKGLEALVIESYTTARRYGVEAHVLPTLKETFPQIDWEQQGAYFFSRVVQHGKRRAEEMREAARTVQEAGFEPLMTAAIASKHDWVAQQARDGVFQGVDDRSAWQAYADRLIAQSQNDV
;
A
#
# COMPACT_ATOMS: atom_id res chain seq x y z
N ALA A 1 -17.80 -13.10 -12.14
CA ALA A 1 -17.97 -14.07 -11.02
C ALA A 1 -19.47 -14.31 -10.72
N ALA A 2 -20.27 -13.26 -10.52
CA ALA A 2 -21.66 -13.38 -10.08
C ALA A 2 -22.53 -14.39 -10.86
N PRO A 3 -22.55 -14.42 -12.22
CA PRO A 3 -23.41 -15.35 -12.97
C PRO A 3 -23.09 -16.84 -12.77
N HIS A 4 -21.90 -17.16 -12.27
CA HIS A 4 -21.42 -18.54 -12.09
C HIS A 4 -21.20 -18.91 -10.64
N ALA A 5 -21.51 -18.02 -9.70
CA ALA A 5 -21.33 -18.26 -8.29
C ALA A 5 -22.45 -19.14 -7.73
N ARG A 6 -22.11 -20.13 -6.91
CA ARG A 6 -23.06 -20.98 -6.25
C ARG A 6 -23.80 -20.18 -5.17
N ARG A 7 -25.14 -20.24 -5.18
CA ARG A 7 -25.97 -19.63 -4.14
C ARG A 7 -25.59 -20.19 -2.75
N GLY A 8 -25.48 -19.32 -1.77
CA GLY A 8 -24.99 -19.65 -0.41
C GLY A 8 -23.48 -19.80 -0.28
N ALA A 9 -22.71 -19.61 -1.38
CA ALA A 9 -21.26 -19.58 -1.28
C ALA A 9 -20.78 -18.31 -0.55
N CYS A 10 -19.61 -18.40 0.09
CA CYS A 10 -18.92 -17.27 0.68
C CYS A 10 -17.85 -16.77 -0.31
N PHE A 11 -17.87 -15.47 -0.60
CA PHE A 11 -16.86 -14.80 -1.41
C PHE A 11 -16.01 -13.89 -0.52
N LEU A 12 -14.76 -14.27 -0.31
CA LEU A 12 -13.78 -13.48 0.44
C LEU A 12 -12.97 -12.62 -0.53
N ASP A 13 -13.16 -11.30 -0.47
CA ASP A 13 -12.47 -10.34 -1.32
C ASP A 13 -11.22 -9.75 -0.63
N LEU A 14 -10.05 -10.23 -1.02
CA LEU A 14 -8.73 -9.78 -0.53
C LEU A 14 -8.15 -8.57 -1.28
N ASN A 15 -8.85 -8.04 -2.31
CA ASN A 15 -8.33 -6.92 -3.08
C ASN A 15 -8.20 -5.65 -2.24
N SER A 16 -7.20 -4.84 -2.55
CA SER A 16 -7.04 -3.50 -1.96
C SER A 16 -7.90 -2.51 -2.75
N ALA A 17 -9.10 -2.23 -2.25
CA ALA A 17 -10.05 -1.35 -2.90
C ALA A 17 -10.73 -0.43 -1.88
N SER A 18 -11.35 0.67 -2.36
CA SER A 18 -12.08 1.62 -1.51
C SER A 18 -13.33 0.98 -0.90
N PRO A 19 -13.85 1.52 0.22
CA PRO A 19 -15.12 1.08 0.82
C PRO A 19 -16.26 1.00 -0.17
N GLY A 20 -16.47 2.04 -0.98
CA GLY A 20 -17.52 2.07 -1.98
C GLY A 20 -17.34 1.02 -3.09
N THR A 21 -16.11 0.72 -3.49
CA THR A 21 -15.82 -0.37 -4.43
C THR A 21 -16.21 -1.72 -3.84
N LYS A 22 -15.90 -1.98 -2.57
CA LYS A 22 -16.30 -3.19 -1.86
C LYS A 22 -17.82 -3.32 -1.73
N GLN A 23 -18.50 -2.24 -1.37
CA GLN A 23 -19.96 -2.20 -1.25
C GLN A 23 -20.66 -2.50 -2.59
N ARG A 24 -20.18 -1.92 -3.71
CA ARG A 24 -20.71 -2.23 -5.04
C ARG A 24 -20.50 -3.69 -5.45
N ALA A 25 -19.32 -4.25 -5.14
CA ALA A 25 -19.03 -5.67 -5.40
C ALA A 25 -19.92 -6.58 -4.56
N ALA A 26 -20.15 -6.25 -3.30
CA ALA A 26 -21.05 -6.96 -2.40
C ALA A 26 -22.48 -6.95 -2.94
N ALA A 27 -23.03 -5.80 -3.30
CA ALA A 27 -24.38 -5.69 -3.85
C ALA A 27 -24.60 -6.59 -5.06
N ALA A 28 -23.60 -6.67 -5.96
CA ALA A 28 -23.69 -7.52 -7.16
C ALA A 28 -23.65 -9.02 -6.84
N LEU A 29 -22.94 -9.45 -5.81
CA LEU A 29 -22.83 -10.85 -5.41
C LEU A 29 -24.00 -11.29 -4.52
N GLU A 30 -24.41 -10.44 -3.60
CA GLU A 30 -25.53 -10.70 -2.70
C GLU A 30 -26.86 -10.80 -3.47
N ALA A 31 -27.04 -10.04 -4.56
CA ALA A 31 -28.20 -10.14 -5.44
C ALA A 31 -28.39 -11.53 -6.04
N VAL A 32 -27.34 -12.33 -6.16
CA VAL A 32 -27.41 -13.73 -6.63
C VAL A 32 -27.27 -14.74 -5.47
N GLY A 33 -27.36 -14.29 -4.23
CA GLY A 33 -27.37 -15.12 -3.02
C GLY A 33 -25.99 -15.62 -2.57
N VAL A 34 -24.92 -14.88 -2.88
CA VAL A 34 -23.56 -15.13 -2.40
C VAL A 34 -23.27 -14.25 -1.19
N HIS A 35 -22.73 -14.81 -0.12
CA HIS A 35 -22.29 -14.04 1.05
C HIS A 35 -20.96 -13.36 0.76
N TYR A 36 -20.96 -12.03 0.74
CA TYR A 36 -19.74 -11.26 0.51
C TYR A 36 -19.07 -10.88 1.82
N ILE A 37 -17.76 -11.09 1.90
CA ILE A 37 -16.92 -10.66 3.02
C ILE A 37 -15.73 -9.89 2.44
N GLU A 38 -15.57 -8.64 2.86
CA GLU A 38 -14.38 -7.88 2.54
C GLU A 38 -13.21 -8.29 3.44
N ALA A 39 -11.98 -8.19 2.93
CA ALA A 39 -10.79 -8.41 3.70
C ALA A 39 -9.72 -7.36 3.41
N GLY A 40 -9.03 -6.93 4.46
CA GLY A 40 -7.84 -6.09 4.40
C GLY A 40 -6.61 -6.88 4.86
N VAL A 41 -5.72 -7.26 3.95
CA VAL A 41 -4.41 -7.80 4.29
C VAL A 41 -3.52 -6.65 4.74
N MET A 42 -3.08 -6.66 6.00
CA MET A 42 -2.53 -5.46 6.67
C MET A 42 -1.03 -5.25 6.47
N THR A 43 -0.30 -6.25 5.99
CA THR A 43 1.14 -6.15 5.73
C THR A 43 1.55 -7.03 4.56
N SER A 44 2.85 -7.12 4.25
CA SER A 44 3.38 -8.05 3.25
C SER A 44 3.20 -9.49 3.70
N VAL A 45 2.83 -10.39 2.78
CA VAL A 45 2.64 -11.82 3.09
C VAL A 45 3.95 -12.46 3.58
N PRO A 46 5.10 -12.28 2.94
CA PRO A 46 6.36 -12.63 3.57
C PRO A 46 6.69 -11.61 4.69
N PRO A 47 7.21 -12.04 5.86
CA PRO A 47 7.56 -13.41 6.25
C PRO A 47 6.44 -14.21 6.92
N TYR A 48 5.23 -13.68 7.02
CA TYR A 48 4.13 -14.23 7.81
C TYR A 48 3.46 -15.46 7.17
N GLY A 49 3.51 -15.60 5.83
CA GLY A 49 2.78 -16.64 5.11
C GLY A 49 1.27 -16.56 5.37
N ILE A 50 0.64 -17.68 5.71
CA ILE A 50 -0.80 -17.75 6.02
C ILE A 50 -1.18 -16.98 7.29
N ARG A 51 -0.22 -16.66 8.15
CA ARG A 51 -0.43 -15.89 9.39
C ARG A 51 -0.32 -14.37 9.18
N VAL A 52 -0.33 -13.90 7.94
CA VAL A 52 -0.41 -12.46 7.68
C VAL A 52 -1.68 -11.90 8.30
N PRO A 53 -1.61 -10.77 9.05
CA PRO A 53 -2.80 -10.20 9.68
C PRO A 53 -3.85 -9.78 8.64
N ILE A 54 -5.08 -10.27 8.79
CA ILE A 54 -6.21 -9.99 7.92
C ILE A 54 -7.37 -9.43 8.75
N LEU A 55 -7.89 -8.29 8.36
CA LEU A 55 -9.11 -7.72 8.91
C LEU A 55 -10.29 -8.08 8.02
N LEU A 56 -11.39 -8.55 8.62
CA LEU A 56 -12.60 -8.97 7.93
C LEU A 56 -13.77 -8.03 8.26
N GLY A 57 -14.60 -7.73 7.25
CA GLY A 57 -15.83 -6.96 7.40
C GLY A 57 -16.98 -7.59 6.60
N GLY A 58 -18.20 -7.47 7.15
CA GLY A 58 -19.42 -8.01 6.57
C GLY A 58 -20.21 -8.87 7.56
N ALA A 59 -21.49 -9.08 7.25
CA ALA A 59 -22.46 -9.73 8.16
C ALA A 59 -22.05 -11.13 8.60
N THR A 60 -21.32 -11.88 7.76
CA THR A 60 -20.84 -13.26 8.07
C THR A 60 -19.34 -13.32 8.38
N ALA A 61 -18.70 -12.17 8.59
CA ALA A 61 -17.25 -12.08 8.83
C ALA A 61 -16.80 -12.83 10.08
N GLU A 62 -17.63 -12.87 11.15
CA GLU A 62 -17.31 -13.59 12.40
C GLU A 62 -17.20 -15.09 12.17
N SER A 63 -18.18 -15.70 11.51
CA SER A 63 -18.16 -17.15 11.27
C SER A 63 -17.00 -17.55 10.35
N LEU A 64 -16.65 -16.71 9.37
CA LEU A 64 -15.47 -16.93 8.54
C LEU A 64 -14.18 -16.75 9.32
N ALA A 65 -14.07 -15.74 10.20
CA ALA A 65 -12.89 -15.54 11.05
C ALA A 65 -12.57 -16.80 11.88
N VAL A 66 -13.58 -17.39 12.54
CA VAL A 66 -13.42 -18.65 13.31
C VAL A 66 -12.88 -19.77 12.41
N THR A 67 -13.42 -19.92 11.20
CA THR A 67 -12.97 -20.95 10.26
C THR A 67 -11.51 -20.74 9.84
N LEU A 68 -11.15 -19.49 9.45
CA LEU A 68 -9.79 -19.16 9.04
C LEU A 68 -8.78 -19.31 10.18
N GLN A 69 -9.16 -18.94 11.41
CA GLN A 69 -8.33 -19.15 12.59
C GLN A 69 -8.09 -20.64 12.88
N ALA A 70 -9.10 -21.48 12.69
CA ALA A 70 -8.95 -22.93 12.80
C ALA A 70 -7.94 -23.50 11.78
N TRP A 71 -7.75 -22.83 10.64
CA TRP A 71 -6.72 -23.15 9.65
C TRP A 71 -5.35 -22.50 9.92
N GLY A 72 -5.20 -21.82 11.06
CA GLY A 72 -3.95 -21.19 11.49
C GLY A 72 -3.70 -19.80 10.92
N MET A 73 -4.72 -19.13 10.35
CA MET A 73 -4.62 -17.77 9.84
C MET A 73 -4.86 -16.73 10.95
N ASP A 74 -4.19 -15.55 10.87
CA ASP A 74 -4.49 -14.40 11.74
C ASP A 74 -5.58 -13.53 11.08
N ALA A 75 -6.81 -14.02 11.14
CA ALA A 75 -7.99 -13.34 10.60
C ALA A 75 -8.86 -12.84 11.75
N ARG A 76 -9.26 -11.55 11.70
CA ARG A 76 -10.04 -10.91 12.75
C ARG A 76 -11.20 -10.13 12.15
N ARG A 77 -12.41 -10.33 12.65
CA ARG A 77 -13.54 -9.48 12.35
C ARG A 77 -13.34 -8.11 12.99
N VAL A 78 -13.57 -7.04 12.21
CA VAL A 78 -13.53 -5.65 12.69
C VAL A 78 -14.91 -4.99 12.65
N SER A 79 -15.83 -5.47 11.81
CA SER A 79 -17.19 -4.94 11.68
C SER A 79 -18.11 -5.94 10.97
N ASP A 80 -19.41 -5.84 11.22
CA ASP A 80 -20.46 -6.44 10.39
C ASP A 80 -20.83 -5.56 9.19
N GLN A 81 -20.38 -4.30 9.20
CA GLN A 81 -20.59 -3.37 8.09
C GLN A 81 -19.46 -3.49 7.06
N LEU A 82 -19.86 -3.52 5.78
CA LEU A 82 -18.94 -3.48 4.64
C LEU A 82 -18.33 -2.09 4.47
N GLY A 83 -17.04 -2.05 4.15
CA GLY A 83 -16.27 -0.83 3.96
C GLY A 83 -15.36 -0.51 5.14
N VAL A 84 -15.62 -1.03 6.34
CA VAL A 84 -14.83 -0.72 7.55
C VAL A 84 -13.41 -1.30 7.48
N ALA A 85 -13.25 -2.57 7.11
CA ALA A 85 -11.93 -3.18 6.97
C ALA A 85 -11.12 -2.51 5.85
N SER A 86 -11.78 -2.14 4.75
CA SER A 86 -11.18 -1.38 3.65
C SER A 86 -10.77 0.02 4.07
N ALA A 87 -11.61 0.75 4.80
CA ALA A 87 -11.29 2.09 5.32
C ALA A 87 -10.04 2.05 6.22
N ILE A 88 -9.96 1.09 7.14
CA ILE A 88 -8.78 0.89 8.00
C ILE A 88 -7.52 0.69 7.15
N LYS A 89 -7.60 -0.23 6.18
CA LYS A 89 -6.47 -0.53 5.30
C LYS A 89 -6.06 0.67 4.45
N MET A 90 -7.01 1.39 3.85
CA MET A 90 -6.72 2.52 2.96
C MET A 90 -6.14 3.70 3.75
N SER A 91 -6.70 4.04 4.92
CA SER A 91 -6.16 5.09 5.78
C SER A 91 -4.70 4.79 6.21
N ARG A 92 -4.41 3.54 6.61
CA ARG A 92 -3.04 3.12 6.89
C ARG A 92 -2.13 3.22 5.66
N SER A 93 -2.65 2.86 4.49
CA SER A 93 -1.90 2.89 3.23
C SER A 93 -1.45 4.30 2.86
N ILE A 94 -2.26 5.32 3.12
CA ILE A 94 -1.90 6.73 2.90
C ILE A 94 -0.62 7.07 3.67
N MET A 95 -0.56 6.74 4.96
CA MET A 95 0.61 7.03 5.79
C MET A 95 1.87 6.28 5.33
N ILE A 96 1.77 4.97 5.15
CA ILE A 96 2.94 4.15 4.80
C ILE A 96 3.51 4.54 3.43
N LYS A 97 2.65 4.64 2.41
CA LYS A 97 3.08 4.98 1.05
C LYS A 97 3.37 6.47 0.87
N GLY A 98 2.76 7.31 1.73
CA GLY A 98 3.10 8.72 1.84
C GLY A 98 4.54 8.91 2.31
N LEU A 99 4.94 8.22 3.38
CA LEU A 99 6.33 8.24 3.85
C LEU A 99 7.31 7.75 2.79
N GLU A 100 6.98 6.69 2.06
CA GLU A 100 7.81 6.21 0.94
C GLU A 100 8.02 7.30 -0.13
N ALA A 101 6.96 7.96 -0.56
CA ALA A 101 7.02 9.01 -1.58
C ALA A 101 7.79 10.24 -1.09
N LEU A 102 7.54 10.67 0.15
CA LEU A 102 8.22 11.81 0.78
C LEU A 102 9.72 11.56 0.96
N VAL A 103 10.10 10.38 1.45
CA VAL A 103 11.51 10.00 1.64
C VAL A 103 12.24 9.95 0.30
N ILE A 104 11.66 9.34 -0.73
CA ILE A 104 12.28 9.32 -2.06
C ILE A 104 12.52 10.74 -2.57
N GLU A 105 11.54 11.62 -2.45
CA GLU A 105 11.66 13.02 -2.91
C GLU A 105 12.68 13.79 -2.09
N SER A 106 12.55 13.78 -0.77
CA SER A 106 13.42 14.50 0.15
C SER A 106 14.88 14.03 0.05
N TYR A 107 15.11 12.72 0.06
CA TYR A 107 16.47 12.19 0.05
C TYR A 107 17.18 12.39 -1.30
N THR A 108 16.46 12.21 -2.41
CA THR A 108 17.02 12.50 -3.74
C THR A 108 17.38 13.99 -3.86
N THR A 109 16.52 14.87 -3.33
CA THR A 109 16.77 16.33 -3.30
C THR A 109 17.98 16.65 -2.43
N ALA A 110 18.02 16.16 -1.19
CA ALA A 110 19.14 16.38 -0.28
C ALA A 110 20.47 15.87 -0.88
N ARG A 111 20.45 14.70 -1.51
CA ARG A 111 21.60 14.10 -2.19
C ARG A 111 22.09 14.95 -3.36
N ARG A 112 21.15 15.48 -4.16
CA ARG A 112 21.49 16.38 -5.28
C ARG A 112 22.21 17.66 -4.82
N TYR A 113 21.84 18.19 -3.66
CA TYR A 113 22.47 19.36 -3.05
C TYR A 113 23.68 19.02 -2.17
N GLY A 114 23.97 17.75 -1.90
CA GLY A 114 25.08 17.31 -1.03
C GLY A 114 24.85 17.67 0.44
N VAL A 115 23.60 17.72 0.89
CA VAL A 115 23.24 18.15 2.27
C VAL A 115 22.60 17.04 3.12
N GLU A 116 22.58 15.81 2.67
CA GLU A 116 21.97 14.68 3.36
C GLU A 116 22.56 14.44 4.74
N ALA A 117 23.88 14.69 4.91
CA ALA A 117 24.56 14.58 6.19
C ALA A 117 24.06 15.58 7.26
N HIS A 118 23.38 16.64 6.82
CA HIS A 118 22.71 17.60 7.70
C HIS A 118 21.23 17.28 7.89
N VAL A 119 20.53 16.78 6.87
CA VAL A 119 19.10 16.50 6.91
C VAL A 119 18.78 15.29 7.78
N LEU A 120 19.46 14.16 7.59
CA LEU A 120 19.13 12.91 8.30
C LEU A 120 19.26 13.02 9.83
N PRO A 121 20.31 13.68 10.39
CA PRO A 121 20.39 13.91 11.84
C PRO A 121 19.20 14.70 12.40
N THR A 122 18.72 15.75 11.71
CA THR A 122 17.57 16.54 12.17
C THR A 122 16.26 15.73 12.15
N LEU A 123 16.11 14.84 11.17
CA LEU A 123 15.00 13.89 11.16
C LEU A 123 15.08 12.92 12.35
N LYS A 124 16.28 12.46 12.69
CA LYS A 124 16.52 11.59 13.85
C LYS A 124 16.23 12.30 15.18
N GLU A 125 16.55 13.58 15.31
CA GLU A 125 16.18 14.39 16.46
C GLU A 125 14.66 14.52 16.61
N THR A 126 13.96 14.76 15.50
CA THR A 126 12.50 14.93 15.49
C THR A 126 11.76 13.61 15.74
N PHE A 127 12.25 12.52 15.18
CA PHE A 127 11.66 11.18 15.26
C PHE A 127 12.69 10.14 15.70
N PRO A 128 13.09 10.13 16.97
CA PRO A 128 14.25 9.35 17.45
C PRO A 128 14.04 7.83 17.36
N GLN A 129 12.79 7.35 17.22
CA GLN A 129 12.48 5.93 17.11
C GLN A 129 12.66 5.37 15.69
N ILE A 130 12.94 6.22 14.70
CA ILE A 130 13.10 5.81 13.30
C ILE A 130 14.57 5.76 12.94
N ASP A 131 15.02 4.63 12.42
CA ASP A 131 16.30 4.53 11.71
C ASP A 131 16.11 5.02 10.26
N TRP A 132 16.38 6.29 10.03
CA TRP A 132 16.15 6.96 8.76
C TRP A 132 17.03 6.43 7.63
N GLU A 133 18.25 5.95 7.91
CA GLU A 133 19.11 5.30 6.92
C GLU A 133 18.51 3.98 6.45
N GLN A 134 18.15 3.11 7.37
CA GLN A 134 17.54 1.82 7.07
C GLN A 134 16.17 1.99 6.40
N GLN A 135 15.34 2.89 6.91
CA GLN A 135 14.02 3.16 6.34
C GLN A 135 14.13 3.76 4.93
N GLY A 136 15.10 4.63 4.68
CA GLY A 136 15.37 5.18 3.36
C GLY A 136 15.65 4.06 2.35
N ALA A 137 16.61 3.18 2.64
CA ALA A 137 16.93 2.04 1.77
C ALA A 137 15.71 1.14 1.52
N TYR A 138 14.96 0.81 2.58
CA TYR A 138 13.75 0.00 2.47
C TYR A 138 12.68 0.67 1.59
N PHE A 139 12.41 1.95 1.78
CA PHE A 139 11.36 2.66 1.03
C PHE A 139 11.71 2.78 -0.45
N PHE A 140 12.94 3.13 -0.81
CA PHE A 140 13.39 3.12 -2.20
C PHE A 140 13.22 1.75 -2.84
N SER A 141 13.76 0.70 -2.22
CA SER A 141 13.66 -0.68 -2.71
C SER A 141 12.21 -1.10 -2.96
N ARG A 142 11.31 -0.82 -2.00
CA ARG A 142 9.89 -1.19 -2.11
C ARG A 142 9.17 -0.49 -3.27
N VAL A 143 9.46 0.79 -3.51
CA VAL A 143 8.80 1.53 -4.59
C VAL A 143 9.40 1.16 -5.94
N VAL A 144 10.71 0.97 -6.04
CA VAL A 144 11.37 0.51 -7.27
C VAL A 144 10.83 -0.85 -7.71
N GLN A 145 10.68 -1.81 -6.78
CA GLN A 145 10.19 -3.17 -7.09
C GLN A 145 8.68 -3.23 -7.35
N HIS A 146 7.88 -2.39 -6.73
CA HIS A 146 6.42 -2.54 -6.68
C HIS A 146 5.63 -1.26 -6.97
N GLY A 147 6.27 -0.23 -7.51
CA GLY A 147 5.69 1.11 -7.66
C GLY A 147 4.37 1.14 -8.42
N LYS A 148 4.26 0.40 -9.53
CA LYS A 148 3.00 0.31 -10.29
C LYS A 148 1.83 -0.16 -9.43
N ARG A 149 1.96 -1.30 -8.75
CA ARG A 149 0.91 -1.83 -7.88
C ARG A 149 0.61 -0.88 -6.70
N ARG A 150 1.65 -0.24 -6.15
CA ARG A 150 1.50 0.73 -5.05
C ARG A 150 0.75 1.99 -5.51
N ALA A 151 1.00 2.46 -6.72
CA ALA A 151 0.24 3.58 -7.31
C ALA A 151 -1.25 3.23 -7.50
N GLU A 152 -1.55 2.01 -7.97
CA GLU A 152 -2.94 1.53 -8.09
C GLU A 152 -3.65 1.47 -6.72
N GLU A 153 -2.97 0.95 -5.69
CA GLU A 153 -3.48 0.97 -4.32
C GLU A 153 -3.71 2.41 -3.80
N MET A 154 -2.86 3.36 -4.18
CA MET A 154 -3.04 4.76 -3.79
C MET A 154 -4.18 5.45 -4.53
N ARG A 155 -4.53 5.03 -5.74
CA ARG A 155 -5.77 5.48 -6.42
C ARG A 155 -7.02 5.01 -5.70
N GLU A 156 -7.03 3.77 -5.20
CA GLU A 156 -8.13 3.29 -4.35
C GLU A 156 -8.18 4.02 -3.00
N ALA A 157 -7.02 4.36 -2.42
CA ALA A 157 -6.97 5.20 -1.23
C ALA A 157 -7.46 6.63 -1.50
N ALA A 158 -7.18 7.21 -2.67
CA ALA A 158 -7.71 8.50 -3.09
C ALA A 158 -9.25 8.47 -3.20
N ARG A 159 -9.81 7.41 -3.78
CA ARG A 159 -11.27 7.20 -3.79
C ARG A 159 -11.84 7.11 -2.38
N THR A 160 -11.14 6.44 -1.46
CA THR A 160 -11.57 6.36 -0.05
C THR A 160 -11.62 7.74 0.59
N VAL A 161 -10.66 8.63 0.30
CA VAL A 161 -10.66 10.03 0.77
C VAL A 161 -11.85 10.80 0.19
N GLN A 162 -12.13 10.63 -1.11
CA GLN A 162 -13.30 11.27 -1.78
C GLN A 162 -14.63 10.74 -1.22
N GLU A 163 -14.74 9.43 -1.00
CA GLU A 163 -15.93 8.80 -0.39
C GLU A 163 -16.17 9.32 1.05
N ALA A 164 -15.11 9.74 1.75
CA ALA A 164 -15.18 10.39 3.06
C ALA A 164 -15.50 11.89 2.97
N GLY A 165 -15.66 12.47 1.78
CA GLY A 165 -16.02 13.87 1.55
C GLY A 165 -14.83 14.84 1.51
N PHE A 166 -13.60 14.35 1.34
CA PHE A 166 -12.39 15.19 1.29
C PHE A 166 -11.70 15.14 -0.07
N GLU A 167 -10.93 16.19 -0.39
CA GLU A 167 -10.09 16.24 -1.58
C GLU A 167 -8.82 15.41 -1.39
N PRO A 168 -8.49 14.44 -2.27
CA PRO A 168 -7.37 13.52 -2.10
C PRO A 168 -6.03 14.08 -2.62
N LEU A 169 -5.69 15.34 -2.31
CA LEU A 169 -4.51 16.03 -2.83
C LEU A 169 -3.22 15.23 -2.64
N MET A 170 -2.89 14.90 -1.39
CA MET A 170 -1.67 14.16 -1.07
C MET A 170 -1.71 12.73 -1.61
N THR A 171 -2.85 12.08 -1.49
CA THR A 171 -3.00 10.67 -1.92
C THR A 171 -2.84 10.52 -3.43
N ALA A 172 -3.33 11.47 -4.22
CA ALA A 172 -3.15 11.53 -5.67
C ALA A 172 -1.67 11.82 -6.03
N ALA A 173 -1.02 12.73 -5.33
CA ALA A 173 0.40 13.03 -5.52
C ALA A 173 1.30 11.81 -5.21
N ILE A 174 0.99 11.07 -4.14
CA ILE A 174 1.69 9.82 -3.80
C ILE A 174 1.56 8.79 -4.93
N ALA A 175 0.36 8.60 -5.50
CA ALA A 175 0.16 7.70 -6.63
C ALA A 175 1.02 8.10 -7.82
N SER A 176 1.07 9.39 -8.16
CA SER A 176 1.88 9.93 -9.25
C SER A 176 3.38 9.72 -9.00
N LYS A 177 3.87 9.94 -7.78
CA LYS A 177 5.27 9.69 -7.43
C LYS A 177 5.64 8.21 -7.58
N HIS A 178 4.78 7.30 -7.15
CA HIS A 178 5.02 5.87 -7.29
C HIS A 178 5.01 5.42 -8.77
N ASP A 179 4.10 5.95 -9.59
CA ASP A 179 4.09 5.69 -11.04
C ASP A 179 5.38 6.19 -11.71
N TRP A 180 5.83 7.39 -11.34
CA TRP A 180 7.07 7.95 -11.86
C TRP A 180 8.27 7.06 -11.53
N VAL A 181 8.43 6.62 -10.27
CA VAL A 181 9.52 5.71 -9.88
C VAL A 181 9.39 4.36 -10.62
N ALA A 182 8.17 3.84 -10.78
CA ALA A 182 7.94 2.60 -11.52
C ALA A 182 8.30 2.76 -13.01
N GLN A 183 8.12 3.94 -13.60
CA GLN A 183 8.57 4.22 -14.96
C GLN A 183 10.11 4.22 -15.01
N GLN A 184 10.79 4.94 -14.11
CA GLN A 184 12.25 4.92 -14.04
C GLN A 184 12.82 3.50 -13.92
N ALA A 185 12.15 2.64 -13.15
CA ALA A 185 12.55 1.24 -13.01
C ALA A 185 12.39 0.46 -14.34
N ARG A 186 11.31 0.67 -15.08
CA ARG A 186 11.10 0.06 -16.41
C ARG A 186 12.13 0.53 -17.44
N ASP A 187 12.53 1.79 -17.35
CA ASP A 187 13.51 2.40 -18.24
C ASP A 187 14.96 1.99 -17.88
N GLY A 188 15.13 1.11 -16.88
CA GLY A 188 16.42 0.53 -16.52
C GLY A 188 17.30 1.44 -15.66
N VAL A 189 16.78 2.56 -15.14
CA VAL A 189 17.55 3.53 -14.34
C VAL A 189 18.22 2.89 -13.13
N PHE A 190 17.58 1.88 -12.52
CA PHE A 190 18.09 1.21 -11.32
C PHE A 190 18.90 -0.07 -11.61
N GLN A 191 19.42 -0.25 -12.82
CA GLN A 191 20.29 -1.40 -13.12
C GLN A 191 21.50 -1.46 -12.18
N GLY A 192 21.74 -2.64 -11.56
CA GLY A 192 22.82 -2.85 -10.61
C GLY A 192 22.54 -2.36 -9.20
N VAL A 193 21.32 -1.88 -8.91
CA VAL A 193 20.84 -1.56 -7.56
C VAL A 193 19.82 -2.62 -7.14
N ASP A 194 20.00 -3.19 -5.95
CA ASP A 194 19.16 -4.25 -5.38
C ASP A 194 18.63 -3.90 -3.98
N ASP A 195 17.89 -4.80 -3.35
CA ASP A 195 17.27 -4.62 -2.03
C ASP A 195 18.26 -4.54 -0.85
N ARG A 196 19.55 -4.81 -1.09
CA ARG A 196 20.63 -4.65 -0.12
C ARG A 196 21.38 -3.33 -0.28
N SER A 197 21.10 -2.60 -1.35
CA SER A 197 21.75 -1.34 -1.64
C SER A 197 21.30 -0.25 -0.67
N ALA A 198 22.24 0.64 -0.29
CA ALA A 198 21.91 1.84 0.47
C ALA A 198 21.03 2.79 -0.36
N TRP A 199 20.24 3.63 0.29
CA TRP A 199 19.34 4.57 -0.38
C TRP A 199 20.06 5.53 -1.34
N GLN A 200 21.31 5.89 -1.02
CA GLN A 200 22.17 6.72 -1.85
C GLN A 200 22.33 6.16 -3.27
N ALA A 201 22.49 4.84 -3.39
CA ALA A 201 22.62 4.20 -4.71
C ALA A 201 21.39 4.42 -5.59
N TYR A 202 20.19 4.38 -5.03
CA TYR A 202 18.96 4.67 -5.75
C TYR A 202 18.86 6.15 -6.11
N ALA A 203 19.16 7.04 -5.18
CA ALA A 203 19.12 8.49 -5.38
C ALA A 203 20.12 8.93 -6.47
N ASP A 204 21.35 8.41 -6.44
CA ASP A 204 22.40 8.71 -7.43
C ASP A 204 21.96 8.29 -8.86
N ARG A 205 21.23 7.17 -9.01
CA ARG A 205 20.66 6.77 -10.31
C ARG A 205 19.61 7.75 -10.82
N LEU A 206 18.71 8.21 -9.97
CA LEU A 206 17.71 9.22 -10.33
C LEU A 206 18.35 10.55 -10.72
N ILE A 207 19.39 10.96 -9.98
CA ILE A 207 20.14 12.18 -10.24
C ILE A 207 20.87 12.09 -11.59
N ALA A 208 21.52 10.97 -11.88
CA ALA A 208 22.21 10.76 -13.15
C ALA A 208 21.23 10.80 -14.34
N GLN A 209 20.04 10.17 -14.20
CA GLN A 209 19.01 10.20 -15.23
C GLN A 209 18.54 11.64 -15.52
N SER A 210 18.27 12.43 -14.48
CA SER A 210 17.78 13.82 -14.66
C SER A 210 18.76 14.76 -15.36
N GLN A 211 20.04 14.40 -15.42
CA GLN A 211 21.06 15.17 -16.16
C GLN A 211 21.09 14.84 -17.66
N ASN A 212 20.60 13.65 -18.04
CA ASN A 212 20.54 13.22 -19.42
C ASN A 212 19.27 13.72 -20.15
N ASP A 213 18.28 14.20 -19.39
CA ASP A 213 16.99 14.70 -19.90
C ASP A 213 17.00 16.22 -20.15
N VAL A 214 18.12 16.91 -19.86
CA VAL A 214 18.37 18.36 -20.09
C VAL A 214 19.34 18.56 -21.25
#